data_f95d2bc15aa3628b0e5566b4a725e356
#
_entry.id   f95d2bc15aa3628b0e5566b4a725e356
#
_cell.length_a   1.000
_cell.length_b   1.000
_cell.length_c   1.000
_cell.angle_alpha   90.00
_cell.angle_beta   90.00
_cell.angle_gamma   90.00
#
_symmetry.space_group_name_H-M   'P 1'
#
loop_
_entity.id
_entity.type
_entity.pdbx_description
1 polymer ?
#
loop_
_entity_poly.entity_id
_entity_poly.type
_entity_poly.pdbx_seq_one_letter_code
_entity_poly.pdbx_strand_id
1 'polypeptide(L)'
;MKERIICLLSLVLVLIGCQRNGTTGESGINWHWEEGTIVVETPRRAAGQESALGLTTPALPIVRVAFVGLGNRGPYAVERWTHMNGVRIVALCDYEKERAEKCQHFLTDAGLPEADIYYGEDGYKELCEREDINLVYIATDWEHHVPIAKSALLHGKHAAIEVPAALTLQDCWDLIDLAEQKRLHCMILENCCYDFFEMNTLNMAQHGLFGEILHVEGAYLHTLGGWTNYWHNWRLRYNKEHRGDVYPTHGLGPVAQLLNIHRGDRFKTLVAMDTKAVNGPQGVKDYPQDLTDLDAPFRSGDHTTTLIRTEQGKVIEIQHDVMTPQPYNRRYQLSGTKGFANKYPIEGYALSSQQMKDAGVENVTTDNLSGHEFMPREQFDALVQQYESPIATKYQKIAREVGGHGGMDFIMELRLVYCLQHGLPLDIDVYDAAEWCCLTELGALSMDHNNASVQVPDFTRGHWNEQDSFRYAFASAEEEAAVDSISKQYTLTLKAEGPEAAETLLKQLLAE
;
A
#
# COMPACT_ATOMS: atom_id res chain seq x y z
N MET A 1 26.11 7.14 -82.03
CA MET A 1 25.28 6.44 -81.11
C MET A 1 25.98 6.47 -79.81
N LYS A 2 25.53 7.29 -78.87
CA LYS A 2 26.11 7.45 -77.53
C LYS A 2 25.12 6.82 -76.48
N GLU A 3 25.56 5.73 -75.93
CA GLU A 3 24.87 5.10 -74.77
C GLU A 3 25.03 5.93 -73.57
N ARG A 4 23.91 6.28 -72.91
CA ARG A 4 23.93 6.92 -71.57
C ARG A 4 23.74 5.83 -70.53
N ILE A 5 24.77 5.61 -69.69
CA ILE A 5 24.71 4.80 -68.49
C ILE A 5 24.07 5.69 -67.42
N ILE A 6 22.92 5.28 -66.95
CA ILE A 6 22.26 5.89 -65.77
C ILE A 6 22.71 5.09 -64.56
N CYS A 7 23.55 5.70 -63.69
CA CYS A 7 23.86 5.20 -62.35
C CYS A 7 22.74 5.57 -61.40
N LEU A 8 21.96 4.57 -60.94
CA LEU A 8 21.07 4.73 -59.82
C LEU A 8 21.91 4.68 -58.51
N LEU A 9 22.11 5.83 -57.88
CA LEU A 9 22.55 5.88 -56.50
C LEU A 9 21.37 5.60 -55.59
N SER A 10 21.34 4.41 -54.99
CA SER A 10 20.42 4.07 -53.88
C SER A 10 20.90 4.77 -52.61
N LEU A 11 20.23 5.85 -52.24
CA LEU A 11 20.42 6.53 -50.95
C LEU A 11 19.78 5.68 -49.87
N VAL A 12 20.58 4.89 -49.17
CA VAL A 12 20.14 4.24 -47.94
C VAL A 12 20.16 5.31 -46.83
N LEU A 13 19.00 5.87 -46.53
CA LEU A 13 18.81 6.67 -45.31
C LEU A 13 18.84 5.73 -44.13
N VAL A 14 20.00 5.63 -43.49
CA VAL A 14 20.09 5.08 -42.11
C VAL A 14 19.51 6.14 -41.18
N LEU A 15 18.25 5.97 -40.82
CA LEU A 15 17.65 6.68 -39.70
C LEU A 15 18.34 6.19 -38.39
N ILE A 16 19.44 6.84 -38.02
CA ILE A 16 19.97 6.77 -36.68
C ILE A 16 18.92 7.49 -35.82
N GLY A 17 18.02 6.73 -35.23
CA GLY A 17 17.14 7.24 -34.20
C GLY A 17 18.02 7.77 -33.07
N CYS A 18 18.10 9.09 -32.93
CA CYS A 18 18.68 9.67 -31.72
C CYS A 18 17.84 9.21 -30.54
N GLN A 19 18.33 8.22 -29.81
CA GLN A 19 17.81 7.90 -28.51
C GLN A 19 17.96 9.18 -27.65
N ARG A 20 16.84 9.79 -27.31
CA ARG A 20 16.82 10.89 -26.34
C ARG A 20 16.77 10.27 -24.94
N ASN A 21 17.89 10.32 -24.24
CA ASN A 21 17.96 9.96 -22.83
C ASN A 21 17.54 11.16 -22.02
N GLY A 22 16.88 10.92 -20.92
CA GLY A 22 16.47 11.92 -19.94
C GLY A 22 16.66 11.39 -18.51
N THR A 23 16.48 12.27 -17.55
CA THR A 23 16.40 11.92 -16.15
C THR A 23 15.03 12.36 -15.60
N THR A 24 14.44 11.55 -14.76
CA THR A 24 13.21 11.94 -14.05
C THR A 24 13.54 12.93 -12.97
N GLY A 25 12.95 14.10 -12.98
CA GLY A 25 12.95 15.16 -11.97
C GLY A 25 14.07 15.10 -10.92
N GLU A 26 13.71 15.12 -9.67
CA GLU A 26 14.65 15.09 -8.53
C GLU A 26 15.20 13.68 -8.24
N SER A 27 14.55 12.61 -8.72
CA SER A 27 14.97 11.22 -8.48
C SER A 27 16.27 10.80 -9.18
N GLY A 28 16.67 11.49 -10.23
CA GLY A 28 17.87 11.14 -11.01
C GLY A 28 17.79 9.81 -11.76
N ILE A 29 16.63 9.17 -11.85
CA ILE A 29 16.45 7.90 -12.55
C ILE A 29 16.56 8.08 -14.05
N ASN A 30 17.39 7.24 -14.69
CA ASN A 30 17.61 7.28 -16.11
C ASN A 30 16.50 6.60 -16.90
N TRP A 31 16.10 7.20 -18.00
CA TRP A 31 15.16 6.63 -18.94
C TRP A 31 15.60 6.95 -20.38
N HIS A 32 15.08 6.19 -21.34
CA HIS A 32 15.32 6.40 -22.75
C HIS A 32 14.08 6.03 -23.58
N TRP A 33 14.07 6.46 -24.84
CA TRP A 33 13.02 6.07 -25.79
C TRP A 33 13.39 4.77 -26.50
N GLU A 34 12.44 3.83 -26.54
CA GLU A 34 12.49 2.61 -27.34
C GLU A 34 11.14 2.38 -28.01
N GLU A 35 11.10 2.34 -29.34
CA GLU A 35 9.88 2.09 -30.15
C GLU A 35 8.64 2.92 -29.76
N GLY A 36 8.81 4.16 -29.33
CA GLY A 36 7.74 5.05 -28.93
C GLY A 36 7.27 4.89 -27.48
N THR A 37 7.94 4.07 -26.68
CA THR A 37 7.75 3.89 -25.24
C THR A 37 8.93 4.49 -24.50
N ILE A 38 8.67 5.12 -23.36
CA ILE A 38 9.68 5.54 -22.40
C ILE A 38 10.05 4.32 -21.56
N VAL A 39 11.30 3.88 -21.63
CA VAL A 39 11.83 2.76 -20.87
C VAL A 39 12.56 3.28 -19.65
N VAL A 40 12.12 2.89 -18.48
CA VAL A 40 12.81 3.16 -17.21
C VAL A 40 13.58 1.91 -16.81
N GLU A 41 14.88 2.08 -16.57
CA GLU A 41 15.78 0.95 -16.31
C GLU A 41 15.51 0.34 -14.92
N THR A 42 15.54 -1.00 -14.85
CA THR A 42 15.56 -1.74 -13.58
C THR A 42 16.99 -1.85 -13.07
N PRO A 43 17.34 -1.25 -11.90
CA PRO A 43 18.66 -1.37 -11.33
C PRO A 43 19.00 -2.83 -11.00
N ARG A 44 20.26 -3.21 -11.23
CA ARG A 44 20.73 -4.55 -10.88
C ARG A 44 20.84 -4.70 -9.37
N ARG A 45 20.48 -5.90 -8.88
CA ARG A 45 20.70 -6.28 -7.48
C ARG A 45 22.18 -6.30 -7.16
N ALA A 46 22.56 -5.77 -6.00
CA ALA A 46 23.96 -5.82 -5.55
C ALA A 46 24.41 -7.26 -5.28
N ALA A 47 25.71 -7.52 -5.39
CA ALA A 47 26.26 -8.84 -5.14
C ALA A 47 26.02 -9.30 -3.69
N GLY A 48 25.44 -10.49 -3.51
CA GLY A 48 25.09 -11.04 -2.20
C GLY A 48 23.77 -10.53 -1.61
N GLN A 49 23.03 -9.70 -2.33
CA GLN A 49 21.69 -9.28 -1.97
C GLN A 49 20.67 -10.27 -2.54
N GLU A 50 19.70 -10.66 -1.76
CA GLU A 50 18.69 -11.68 -2.10
C GLU A 50 17.27 -11.08 -2.14
N SER A 51 16.40 -11.63 -2.99
CA SER A 51 15.00 -11.23 -3.06
C SER A 51 14.32 -11.30 -1.69
N ALA A 52 13.51 -10.28 -1.38
CA ALA A 52 12.66 -10.24 -0.20
C ALA A 52 11.23 -10.76 -0.48
N LEU A 53 10.97 -11.29 -1.70
CA LEU A 53 9.67 -11.86 -2.02
C LEU A 53 9.43 -13.11 -1.15
N GLY A 54 8.31 -13.11 -0.41
CA GLY A 54 8.01 -14.18 0.55
C GLY A 54 9.00 -14.24 1.73
N LEU A 55 9.66 -13.14 2.06
CA LEU A 55 10.59 -13.04 3.18
C LEU A 55 9.96 -13.52 4.48
N THR A 56 10.64 -14.43 5.16
CA THR A 56 10.37 -14.81 6.56
C THR A 56 11.47 -14.26 7.46
N THR A 57 11.15 -13.96 8.69
CA THR A 57 12.11 -13.47 9.70
C THR A 57 11.97 -14.30 10.98
N PRO A 58 12.95 -14.25 11.90
CA PRO A 58 12.76 -14.88 13.20
C PRO A 58 11.47 -14.41 13.86
N ALA A 59 10.70 -15.35 14.42
CA ALA A 59 9.47 -15.04 15.14
C ALA A 59 9.72 -14.12 16.35
N LEU A 60 8.86 -13.12 16.51
CA LEU A 60 8.89 -12.15 17.59
C LEU A 60 7.62 -12.30 18.45
N PRO A 61 7.53 -13.25 19.39
CA PRO A 61 6.32 -13.44 20.20
C PRO A 61 5.85 -12.15 20.88
N ILE A 62 6.79 -11.25 21.15
CA ILE A 62 6.52 -9.88 21.63
C ILE A 62 7.12 -8.88 20.64
N VAL A 63 6.24 -8.07 20.04
CA VAL A 63 6.63 -6.99 19.13
C VAL A 63 6.84 -5.71 19.93
N ARG A 64 8.08 -5.25 20.00
CA ARG A 64 8.42 -3.97 20.62
C ARG A 64 8.46 -2.88 19.55
N VAL A 65 7.49 -1.98 19.62
CA VAL A 65 7.23 -0.96 18.59
C VAL A 65 7.57 0.44 19.11
N ALA A 66 8.13 1.24 18.21
CA ALA A 66 8.25 2.68 18.36
C ALA A 66 7.38 3.39 17.31
N PHE A 67 6.66 4.43 17.72
CA PHE A 67 5.85 5.26 16.83
C PHE A 67 6.55 6.57 16.52
N VAL A 68 6.64 6.93 15.25
CA VAL A 68 7.23 8.19 14.78
C VAL A 68 6.19 8.94 13.93
N GLY A 69 5.86 10.17 14.34
CA GLY A 69 4.80 10.98 13.74
C GLY A 69 3.47 10.82 14.47
N LEU A 70 3.18 11.76 15.37
CA LEU A 70 2.03 11.73 16.28
C LEU A 70 1.11 12.96 16.09
N GLY A 71 1.06 13.45 14.83
CA GLY A 71 0.24 14.61 14.46
C GLY A 71 -1.23 14.26 14.23
N ASN A 72 -1.51 13.37 13.28
CA ASN A 72 -2.87 13.03 12.85
C ASN A 72 -3.16 11.53 12.96
N ARG A 73 -2.52 10.70 12.11
CA ARG A 73 -2.77 9.24 12.07
C ARG A 73 -2.16 8.49 13.25
N GLY A 74 -0.94 8.90 13.65
CA GLY A 74 -0.16 8.23 14.68
C GLY A 74 -0.87 8.04 16.02
N PRO A 75 -1.54 9.04 16.62
CA PRO A 75 -2.25 8.90 17.89
C PRO A 75 -3.30 7.79 17.86
N TYR A 76 -4.10 7.70 16.78
CA TYR A 76 -5.10 6.65 16.63
C TYR A 76 -4.48 5.26 16.43
N ALA A 77 -3.32 5.17 15.80
CA ALA A 77 -2.57 3.93 15.71
C ALA A 77 -2.06 3.50 17.09
N VAL A 78 -1.45 4.41 17.86
CA VAL A 78 -1.03 4.15 19.25
C VAL A 78 -2.20 3.59 20.07
N GLU A 79 -3.38 4.22 20.01
CA GLU A 79 -4.58 3.77 20.70
C GLU A 79 -4.98 2.34 20.28
N ARG A 80 -5.09 2.07 18.97
CA ARG A 80 -5.47 0.73 18.47
C ARG A 80 -4.48 -0.36 18.91
N TRP A 81 -3.18 -0.06 18.92
CA TRP A 81 -2.16 -1.03 19.33
C TRP A 81 -2.23 -1.41 20.81
N THR A 82 -2.80 -0.59 21.68
CA THR A 82 -3.05 -0.94 23.09
C THR A 82 -4.04 -2.09 23.29
N HIS A 83 -4.81 -2.42 22.26
CA HIS A 83 -5.77 -3.53 22.25
C HIS A 83 -5.17 -4.87 21.79
N MET A 84 -3.89 -4.90 21.40
CA MET A 84 -3.22 -6.11 20.91
C MET A 84 -2.41 -6.80 22.00
N ASN A 85 -2.49 -8.13 22.05
CA ASN A 85 -1.62 -8.92 22.95
C ASN A 85 -0.23 -9.12 22.31
N GLY A 86 0.78 -9.24 23.15
CA GLY A 86 2.16 -9.44 22.71
C GLY A 86 2.77 -8.21 22.02
N VAL A 87 2.23 -7.03 22.33
CA VAL A 87 2.76 -5.74 21.86
C VAL A 87 3.26 -4.94 23.06
N ARG A 88 4.42 -4.33 22.89
CA ARG A 88 4.95 -3.33 23.82
C ARG A 88 5.31 -2.06 23.06
N ILE A 89 4.59 -0.98 23.32
CA ILE A 89 4.94 0.36 22.84
C ILE A 89 6.07 0.88 23.73
N VAL A 90 7.28 1.00 23.17
CA VAL A 90 8.49 1.32 23.95
C VAL A 90 8.97 2.75 23.73
N ALA A 91 8.57 3.39 22.63
CA ALA A 91 8.94 4.77 22.34
C ALA A 91 7.87 5.49 21.53
N LEU A 92 7.71 6.79 21.80
CA LEU A 92 6.85 7.72 21.09
C LEU A 92 7.70 8.91 20.63
N CYS A 93 7.67 9.22 19.33
CA CYS A 93 8.47 10.27 18.72
C CYS A 93 7.65 11.19 17.84
N ASP A 94 7.81 12.48 18.02
CA ASP A 94 7.28 13.50 17.10
C ASP A 94 8.26 14.68 17.04
N TYR A 95 8.19 15.49 15.99
CA TYR A 95 8.93 16.73 15.93
C TYR A 95 8.60 17.64 17.13
N GLU A 96 7.31 17.72 17.50
CA GLU A 96 6.80 18.45 18.66
C GLU A 96 6.66 17.51 19.87
N LYS A 97 7.45 17.78 20.93
CA LYS A 97 7.46 16.99 22.17
C LYS A 97 6.07 16.77 22.77
N GLU A 98 5.26 17.83 22.77
CA GLU A 98 3.92 17.82 23.36
C GLU A 98 2.98 16.83 22.69
N ARG A 99 3.18 16.50 21.40
CA ARG A 99 2.40 15.47 20.70
C ARG A 99 2.73 14.08 21.21
N ALA A 100 4.01 13.79 21.40
CA ALA A 100 4.44 12.53 21.97
C ALA A 100 3.98 12.37 23.42
N GLU A 101 4.13 13.42 24.24
CA GLU A 101 3.65 13.43 25.64
C GLU A 101 2.13 13.22 25.73
N LYS A 102 1.34 13.83 24.84
CA LYS A 102 -0.11 13.62 24.79
C LYS A 102 -0.52 12.18 24.47
N CYS A 103 0.25 11.44 23.71
CA CYS A 103 -0.08 10.05 23.37
C CYS A 103 0.13 9.07 24.56
N GLN A 104 0.83 9.48 25.61
CA GLN A 104 1.01 8.64 26.82
C GLN A 104 -0.32 8.23 27.47
N HIS A 105 -1.35 9.10 27.40
CA HIS A 105 -2.64 8.78 28.00
C HIS A 105 -3.26 7.49 27.44
N PHE A 106 -3.06 7.17 26.14
CA PHE A 106 -3.57 5.92 25.57
C PHE A 106 -2.97 4.69 26.24
N LEU A 107 -1.67 4.76 26.61
CA LEU A 107 -0.99 3.68 27.30
C LEU A 107 -1.48 3.57 28.75
N THR A 108 -1.51 4.67 29.49
CA THR A 108 -1.93 4.71 30.89
C THR A 108 -3.40 4.33 31.06
N ASP A 109 -4.29 4.78 30.17
CA ASP A 109 -5.72 4.42 30.19
C ASP A 109 -5.95 2.93 29.89
N ALA A 110 -5.07 2.31 29.10
CA ALA A 110 -5.06 0.86 28.84
C ALA A 110 -4.35 0.05 29.95
N GLY A 111 -3.82 0.71 31.00
CA GLY A 111 -3.04 0.08 32.08
C GLY A 111 -1.66 -0.41 31.62
N LEU A 112 -1.11 0.17 30.56
CA LEU A 112 0.21 -0.14 30.02
C LEU A 112 1.27 0.82 30.59
N PRO A 113 2.54 0.42 30.68
CA PRO A 113 3.62 1.32 31.05
C PRO A 113 3.78 2.47 30.06
N GLU A 114 4.21 3.62 30.55
CA GLU A 114 4.61 4.73 29.69
C GLU A 114 5.77 4.33 28.77
N ALA A 115 5.79 4.94 27.58
CA ALA A 115 6.85 4.82 26.59
C ALA A 115 7.87 5.96 26.76
N ASP A 116 9.11 5.75 26.31
CA ASP A 116 10.12 6.80 26.28
C ASP A 116 9.77 7.84 25.20
N ILE A 117 10.02 9.11 25.49
CA ILE A 117 9.69 10.23 24.59
C ILE A 117 10.94 10.69 23.85
N TYR A 118 10.82 10.73 22.51
CA TYR A 118 11.79 11.32 21.59
C TYR A 118 11.15 12.48 20.85
N TYR A 119 11.94 13.50 20.48
CA TYR A 119 11.39 14.69 19.80
C TYR A 119 12.45 15.44 19.01
N GLY A 120 11.99 16.38 18.17
CA GLY A 120 12.85 17.21 17.31
C GLY A 120 13.30 16.49 16.05
N GLU A 121 14.14 17.15 15.29
CA GLU A 121 14.57 16.73 13.96
C GLU A 121 15.32 15.38 13.95
N ASP A 122 16.11 15.11 14.98
CA ASP A 122 16.95 13.93 15.11
C ASP A 122 16.37 12.86 16.05
N GLY A 123 15.23 13.11 16.70
CA GLY A 123 14.67 12.19 17.69
C GLY A 123 14.43 10.76 17.17
N TYR A 124 14.04 10.61 15.91
CA TYR A 124 13.88 9.29 15.29
C TYR A 124 15.22 8.56 15.08
N LYS A 125 16.34 9.28 14.91
CA LYS A 125 17.67 8.67 14.76
C LYS A 125 18.12 8.05 16.07
N GLU A 126 18.01 8.80 17.17
CA GLU A 126 18.31 8.31 18.52
C GLU A 126 17.44 7.09 18.89
N LEU A 127 16.14 7.15 18.55
CA LEU A 127 15.21 6.05 18.75
C LEU A 127 15.64 4.80 17.97
N CYS A 128 16.08 4.93 16.72
CA CYS A 128 16.51 3.80 15.90
C CYS A 128 17.79 3.12 16.42
N GLU A 129 18.63 3.80 17.20
CA GLU A 129 19.83 3.22 17.82
C GLU A 129 19.52 2.23 18.95
N ARG A 130 18.32 2.25 19.51
CA ARG A 130 17.92 1.35 20.61
C ARG A 130 17.88 -0.11 20.16
N GLU A 131 18.43 -1.01 20.97
CA GLU A 131 18.44 -2.46 20.71
C GLU A 131 17.11 -3.14 21.02
N ASP A 132 16.30 -2.56 21.91
CA ASP A 132 15.03 -3.14 22.38
C ASP A 132 13.82 -2.83 21.48
N ILE A 133 14.00 -2.21 20.32
CA ILE A 133 12.97 -1.95 19.33
C ILE A 133 13.07 -2.96 18.18
N ASN A 134 11.95 -3.58 17.83
CA ASN A 134 11.87 -4.50 16.69
C ASN A 134 11.26 -3.82 15.44
N LEU A 135 10.32 -2.89 15.64
CA LEU A 135 9.53 -2.27 14.61
C LEU A 135 9.43 -0.76 14.81
N VAL A 136 9.58 0.00 13.74
CA VAL A 136 9.27 1.43 13.70
C VAL A 136 8.01 1.64 12.86
N TYR A 137 6.96 2.18 13.48
CA TYR A 137 5.72 2.60 12.83
C TYR A 137 5.83 4.09 12.46
N ILE A 138 5.71 4.42 11.18
CA ILE A 138 6.02 5.73 10.63
C ILE A 138 4.74 6.38 10.09
N ALA A 139 4.31 7.50 10.70
CA ALA A 139 3.10 8.25 10.35
C ALA A 139 3.35 9.77 10.31
N THR A 140 4.49 10.17 9.80
CA THR A 140 4.90 11.57 9.61
C THR A 140 4.26 12.20 8.38
N ASP A 141 4.74 13.35 7.94
CA ASP A 141 4.51 13.81 6.57
C ASP A 141 5.24 12.92 5.56
N TRP A 142 4.84 12.99 4.30
CA TRP A 142 5.30 12.08 3.26
C TRP A 142 6.82 12.16 2.98
N GLU A 143 7.40 13.34 3.09
CA GLU A 143 8.83 13.57 2.80
C GLU A 143 9.75 12.88 3.82
N HIS A 144 9.26 12.66 5.05
CA HIS A 144 10.02 12.01 6.12
C HIS A 144 9.83 10.48 6.19
N HIS A 145 8.86 9.92 5.45
CA HIS A 145 8.61 8.47 5.46
C HIS A 145 9.87 7.64 5.15
N VAL A 146 10.48 7.88 4.00
CA VAL A 146 11.65 7.10 3.55
C VAL A 146 12.91 7.37 4.39
N PRO A 147 13.28 8.61 4.73
CA PRO A 147 14.41 8.85 5.63
C PRO A 147 14.32 8.08 6.97
N ILE A 148 13.13 8.06 7.58
CA ILE A 148 12.93 7.34 8.86
C ILE A 148 12.97 5.82 8.63
N ALA A 149 12.31 5.30 7.58
CA ALA A 149 12.35 3.89 7.25
C ALA A 149 13.77 3.39 6.95
N LYS A 150 14.56 4.17 6.23
CA LYS A 150 15.99 3.87 5.99
C LYS A 150 16.76 3.81 7.30
N SER A 151 16.55 4.76 8.21
CA SER A 151 17.18 4.73 9.53
C SER A 151 16.80 3.45 10.30
N ALA A 152 15.52 3.09 10.33
CA ALA A 152 15.03 1.88 10.99
C ALA A 152 15.69 0.61 10.41
N LEU A 153 15.65 0.43 9.09
CA LEU A 153 16.21 -0.73 8.42
C LEU A 153 17.74 -0.84 8.60
N LEU A 154 18.47 0.28 8.51
CA LEU A 154 19.91 0.32 8.73
C LEU A 154 20.29 -0.14 10.14
N HIS A 155 19.47 0.17 11.14
CA HIS A 155 19.68 -0.22 12.55
C HIS A 155 19.02 -1.56 12.91
N GLY A 156 18.62 -2.36 11.92
CA GLY A 156 18.09 -3.71 12.17
C GLY A 156 16.65 -3.76 12.66
N LYS A 157 15.83 -2.73 12.38
CA LYS A 157 14.41 -2.68 12.74
C LYS A 157 13.56 -2.93 11.50
N HIS A 158 12.44 -3.62 11.65
CA HIS A 158 11.37 -3.62 10.64
C HIS A 158 10.78 -2.22 10.51
N ALA A 159 10.25 -1.90 9.33
CA ALA A 159 9.58 -0.63 9.06
C ALA A 159 8.14 -0.84 8.62
N ALA A 160 7.21 -0.08 9.18
CA ALA A 160 5.83 0.01 8.74
C ALA A 160 5.50 1.48 8.46
N ILE A 161 5.11 1.79 7.22
CA ILE A 161 5.08 3.15 6.70
C ILE A 161 3.65 3.48 6.27
N GLU A 162 3.07 4.57 6.81
CA GLU A 162 1.79 5.12 6.35
C GLU A 162 1.84 5.52 4.87
N VAL A 163 0.69 5.59 4.26
CA VAL A 163 0.52 5.84 2.82
C VAL A 163 0.71 7.31 2.45
N PRO A 164 1.39 7.58 1.31
CA PRO A 164 2.20 6.67 0.49
C PRO A 164 3.56 6.39 1.13
N ALA A 165 4.09 5.18 0.95
CA ALA A 165 5.37 4.81 1.56
C ALA A 165 6.58 5.51 0.94
N ALA A 166 6.50 5.84 -0.34
CA ALA A 166 7.55 6.48 -1.11
C ALA A 166 6.98 7.51 -2.08
N LEU A 167 7.76 8.51 -2.45
CA LEU A 167 7.36 9.60 -3.35
C LEU A 167 8.08 9.54 -4.71
N THR A 168 9.25 8.94 -4.74
CA THR A 168 10.10 8.85 -5.94
C THR A 168 10.48 7.40 -6.24
N LEU A 169 10.87 7.14 -7.48
CA LEU A 169 11.38 5.82 -7.87
C LEU A 169 12.68 5.47 -7.14
N GLN A 170 13.52 6.47 -6.84
CA GLN A 170 14.72 6.24 -6.05
C GLN A 170 14.37 5.79 -4.63
N ASP A 171 13.39 6.42 -4.00
CA ASP A 171 12.88 6.01 -2.69
C ASP A 171 12.37 4.56 -2.70
N CYS A 172 11.62 4.18 -3.75
CA CYS A 172 11.16 2.80 -3.94
C CYS A 172 12.35 1.81 -3.97
N TRP A 173 13.39 2.13 -4.75
CA TRP A 173 14.58 1.29 -4.84
C TRP A 173 15.39 1.27 -3.55
N ASP A 174 15.53 2.38 -2.86
CA ASP A 174 16.22 2.46 -1.58
C ASP A 174 15.57 1.56 -0.52
N LEU A 175 14.24 1.55 -0.44
CA LEU A 175 13.51 0.68 0.46
C LEU A 175 13.67 -0.81 0.09
N ILE A 176 13.56 -1.15 -1.19
CA ILE A 176 13.78 -2.52 -1.68
C ILE A 176 15.18 -2.99 -1.35
N ASP A 177 16.20 -2.20 -1.72
CA ASP A 177 17.59 -2.59 -1.53
C ASP A 177 17.95 -2.79 -0.06
N LEU A 178 17.42 -1.96 0.83
CA LEU A 178 17.62 -2.12 2.27
C LEU A 178 16.86 -3.33 2.84
N ALA A 179 15.61 -3.56 2.44
CA ALA A 179 14.86 -4.73 2.85
C ALA A 179 15.54 -6.04 2.42
N GLU A 180 16.00 -6.11 1.15
CA GLU A 180 16.74 -7.24 0.61
C GLU A 180 18.08 -7.43 1.32
N GLN A 181 18.86 -6.36 1.52
CA GLN A 181 20.20 -6.40 2.14
C GLN A 181 20.14 -6.78 3.63
N LYS A 182 19.19 -6.20 4.36
CA LYS A 182 19.06 -6.39 5.81
C LYS A 182 18.19 -7.58 6.17
N ARG A 183 17.48 -8.16 5.22
CA ARG A 183 16.50 -9.25 5.46
C ARG A 183 15.46 -8.84 6.49
N LEU A 184 14.90 -7.64 6.34
CA LEU A 184 13.90 -7.05 7.23
C LEU A 184 12.63 -6.73 6.46
N HIS A 185 11.51 -6.85 7.14
CA HIS A 185 10.23 -6.42 6.62
C HIS A 185 10.15 -4.90 6.49
N CYS A 186 9.62 -4.43 5.35
CA CYS A 186 9.25 -3.06 5.09
C CYS A 186 7.85 -3.07 4.47
N MET A 187 6.84 -2.63 5.21
CA MET A 187 5.43 -2.69 4.83
C MET A 187 4.86 -1.30 4.59
N ILE A 188 4.14 -1.12 3.50
CA ILE A 188 3.22 0.02 3.38
C ILE A 188 1.91 -0.32 4.11
N LEU A 189 1.41 0.62 4.90
CA LEU A 189 0.20 0.46 5.70
C LEU A 189 -1.05 0.79 4.87
N GLU A 190 -1.30 0.01 3.82
CA GLU A 190 -2.45 0.17 2.93
C GLU A 190 -3.68 -0.53 3.50
N ASN A 191 -4.46 0.21 4.27
CA ASN A 191 -5.62 -0.29 5.00
C ASN A 191 -6.75 -0.78 4.09
N CYS A 192 -6.87 -0.23 2.88
CA CYS A 192 -7.96 -0.61 1.94
C CYS A 192 -7.88 -2.07 1.49
N CYS A 193 -6.71 -2.71 1.55
CA CYS A 193 -6.55 -4.15 1.33
C CYS A 193 -7.27 -5.01 2.38
N TYR A 194 -7.62 -4.44 3.52
CA TYR A 194 -8.25 -5.12 4.65
C TYR A 194 -9.69 -4.68 4.91
N ASP A 195 -10.32 -3.98 3.97
CA ASP A 195 -11.74 -3.72 4.00
C ASP A 195 -12.51 -5.04 3.73
N PHE A 196 -13.65 -5.22 4.39
CA PHE A 196 -14.39 -6.49 4.38
C PHE A 196 -14.85 -6.91 2.99
N PHE A 197 -15.34 -5.98 2.17
CA PHE A 197 -15.73 -6.30 0.80
C PHE A 197 -14.53 -6.72 -0.05
N GLU A 198 -13.40 -6.00 0.06
CA GLU A 198 -12.16 -6.30 -0.66
C GLU A 198 -11.60 -7.67 -0.27
N MET A 199 -11.51 -7.98 1.03
CA MET A 199 -11.02 -9.28 1.50
C MET A 199 -11.94 -10.44 1.06
N ASN A 200 -13.26 -10.27 1.12
CA ASN A 200 -14.22 -11.30 0.70
C ASN A 200 -14.17 -11.50 -0.81
N THR A 201 -14.11 -10.42 -1.59
CA THR A 201 -13.97 -10.49 -3.05
C THR A 201 -12.67 -11.16 -3.47
N LEU A 202 -11.56 -10.86 -2.78
CA LEU A 202 -10.28 -11.54 -3.01
C LEU A 202 -10.39 -13.04 -2.71
N ASN A 203 -11.01 -13.42 -1.62
CA ASN A 203 -11.24 -14.84 -1.30
C ASN A 203 -12.10 -15.54 -2.36
N MET A 204 -13.17 -14.91 -2.83
CA MET A 204 -13.99 -15.41 -3.94
C MET A 204 -13.17 -15.55 -5.24
N ALA A 205 -12.33 -14.58 -5.56
CA ALA A 205 -11.45 -14.63 -6.72
C ALA A 205 -10.45 -15.80 -6.63
N GLN A 206 -9.86 -16.05 -5.47
CA GLN A 206 -8.97 -17.17 -5.20
C GLN A 206 -9.64 -18.53 -5.32
N HIS A 207 -10.97 -18.59 -5.13
CA HIS A 207 -11.79 -19.77 -5.39
C HIS A 207 -12.31 -19.84 -6.84
N GLY A 208 -11.91 -18.92 -7.70
CA GLY A 208 -12.22 -18.94 -9.14
C GLY A 208 -13.64 -18.51 -9.52
N LEU A 209 -14.39 -17.87 -8.62
CA LEU A 209 -15.79 -17.48 -8.87
C LEU A 209 -15.93 -16.53 -10.05
N PHE A 210 -14.95 -15.65 -10.25
CA PHE A 210 -14.96 -14.66 -11.34
C PHE A 210 -14.28 -15.18 -12.62
N GLY A 211 -13.68 -16.41 -12.58
CA GLY A 211 -12.87 -16.93 -13.68
C GLY A 211 -11.55 -16.18 -13.83
N GLU A 212 -11.08 -16.04 -15.07
CA GLU A 212 -9.91 -15.20 -15.36
C GLU A 212 -10.30 -13.72 -15.26
N ILE A 213 -9.63 -12.96 -14.39
CA ILE A 213 -9.85 -11.51 -14.23
C ILE A 213 -9.08 -10.81 -15.33
N LEU A 214 -9.78 -9.98 -16.14
CA LEU A 214 -9.23 -9.30 -17.31
C LEU A 214 -9.03 -7.79 -17.09
N HIS A 215 -9.92 -7.20 -16.28
CA HIS A 215 -9.94 -5.75 -16.03
C HIS A 215 -10.32 -5.47 -14.59
N VAL A 216 -9.65 -4.49 -14.00
CA VAL A 216 -9.98 -3.97 -12.66
C VAL A 216 -9.94 -2.45 -12.65
N GLU A 217 -10.73 -1.85 -11.75
CA GLU A 217 -10.73 -0.41 -11.49
C GLU A 217 -10.49 -0.15 -10.02
N GLY A 218 -9.62 0.82 -9.73
CA GLY A 218 -9.40 1.37 -8.40
C GLY A 218 -9.38 2.89 -8.46
N ALA A 219 -9.61 3.56 -7.33
CA ALA A 219 -9.61 5.01 -7.29
C ALA A 219 -9.41 5.57 -5.88
N TYR A 220 -9.09 6.87 -5.81
CA TYR A 220 -9.24 7.67 -4.61
C TYR A 220 -9.90 8.99 -5.00
N LEU A 221 -11.23 9.01 -4.87
CA LEU A 221 -12.09 10.09 -5.32
C LEU A 221 -12.94 10.58 -4.17
N HIS A 222 -12.81 11.84 -3.76
CA HIS A 222 -13.73 12.55 -2.87
C HIS A 222 -13.29 13.99 -2.65
N THR A 223 -14.22 14.86 -2.34
CA THR A 223 -13.86 16.19 -1.89
C THR A 223 -13.24 16.12 -0.50
N LEU A 224 -12.01 16.55 -0.37
CA LEU A 224 -11.39 16.80 0.92
C LEU A 224 -11.84 18.21 1.38
N GLY A 225 -13.09 18.31 1.82
CA GLY A 225 -13.70 19.55 2.25
C GLY A 225 -12.94 20.20 3.40
N GLY A 226 -12.87 21.55 3.38
CA GLY A 226 -12.09 22.29 4.37
C GLY A 226 -10.59 22.16 4.12
N TRP A 227 -10.13 22.58 2.98
CA TRP A 227 -8.74 22.56 2.52
C TRP A 227 -7.71 22.92 3.60
N THR A 228 -8.05 23.90 4.47
CA THR A 228 -7.21 24.35 5.58
C THR A 228 -7.09 23.33 6.70
N ASN A 229 -8.15 22.53 6.96
CA ASN A 229 -8.18 21.58 8.07
C ASN A 229 -7.58 20.22 7.72
N TYR A 230 -7.80 19.73 6.49
CA TYR A 230 -7.31 18.40 6.08
C TYR A 230 -5.91 18.46 5.44
N TRP A 231 -5.67 19.53 4.68
CA TRP A 231 -4.50 19.62 3.81
C TRP A 231 -3.37 20.38 4.47
N HIS A 232 -3.26 20.41 5.79
CA HIS A 232 -2.15 21.08 6.42
C HIS A 232 -1.09 21.50 5.41
N ASN A 233 -1.02 22.68 5.01
CA ASN A 233 -0.24 23.30 3.93
C ASN A 233 0.72 22.42 3.10
N TRP A 234 1.37 21.41 3.72
CA TRP A 234 2.33 20.52 3.07
C TRP A 234 1.70 19.56 2.01
N ARG A 235 0.50 18.97 2.26
CA ARG A 235 -0.17 18.10 1.26
C ARG A 235 -0.64 18.90 0.05
N LEU A 236 -1.20 20.08 0.28
CA LEU A 236 -1.63 20.97 -0.79
C LEU A 236 -0.43 21.47 -1.59
N ARG A 237 0.68 21.80 -0.92
CA ARG A 237 1.94 22.16 -1.58
C ARG A 237 2.44 21.02 -2.45
N TYR A 238 2.48 19.79 -1.93
CA TYR A 238 2.86 18.62 -2.70
C TYR A 238 2.00 18.43 -3.95
N ASN A 239 0.67 18.50 -3.84
CA ASN A 239 -0.25 18.44 -4.98
C ASN A 239 -0.07 19.58 -5.98
N LYS A 240 0.31 20.77 -5.51
CA LYS A 240 0.59 21.91 -6.38
C LYS A 240 1.88 21.73 -7.19
N GLU A 241 2.92 21.19 -6.59
CA GLU A 241 4.26 21.09 -7.17
C GLU A 241 4.43 19.81 -8.02
N HIS A 242 3.69 18.75 -7.74
CA HIS A 242 3.81 17.47 -8.42
C HIS A 242 2.61 17.24 -9.33
N ARG A 243 2.85 16.55 -10.45
CA ARG A 243 1.83 16.19 -11.44
C ARG A 243 1.46 14.72 -11.28
N GLY A 244 0.19 14.39 -11.47
CA GLY A 244 -0.27 13.02 -11.54
C GLY A 244 -1.04 12.55 -10.32
N ASP A 245 -1.14 11.24 -10.20
CA ASP A 245 -1.74 10.58 -9.04
C ASP A 245 -0.73 10.55 -7.89
N VAL A 246 -0.90 11.46 -6.95
CA VAL A 246 -0.02 11.58 -5.78
C VAL A 246 -0.44 10.69 -4.61
N TYR A 247 -1.53 9.93 -4.77
CA TYR A 247 -2.07 9.05 -3.72
C TYR A 247 -2.73 7.79 -4.30
N PRO A 248 -2.01 6.98 -5.11
CA PRO A 248 -2.59 5.89 -5.89
C PRO A 248 -2.96 4.66 -5.07
N THR A 249 -2.36 4.48 -3.89
CA THR A 249 -2.28 3.18 -3.21
C THR A 249 -3.63 2.65 -2.72
N HIS A 250 -4.55 3.53 -2.28
CA HIS A 250 -5.88 3.14 -1.82
C HIS A 250 -6.75 2.49 -2.91
N GLY A 251 -6.60 2.95 -4.15
CA GLY A 251 -7.26 2.31 -5.28
C GLY A 251 -6.48 1.11 -5.80
N LEU A 252 -5.15 1.23 -5.84
CA LEU A 252 -4.29 0.27 -6.52
C LEU A 252 -4.01 -0.98 -5.69
N GLY A 253 -3.74 -0.85 -4.39
CA GLY A 253 -3.37 -1.97 -3.53
C GLY A 253 -4.36 -3.14 -3.59
N PRO A 254 -5.66 -2.93 -3.29
CA PRO A 254 -6.64 -4.00 -3.32
C PRO A 254 -6.79 -4.67 -4.69
N VAL A 255 -6.75 -3.91 -5.79
CA VAL A 255 -6.89 -4.49 -7.14
C VAL A 255 -5.61 -5.18 -7.62
N ALA A 256 -4.44 -4.74 -7.16
CA ALA A 256 -3.17 -5.41 -7.43
C ALA A 256 -3.13 -6.83 -6.79
N GLN A 257 -3.66 -6.97 -5.58
CA GLN A 257 -3.80 -8.28 -4.94
C GLN A 257 -4.72 -9.22 -5.73
N LEU A 258 -5.85 -8.72 -6.28
CA LEU A 258 -6.74 -9.51 -7.15
C LEU A 258 -6.02 -10.06 -8.38
N LEU A 259 -5.07 -9.30 -8.92
CA LEU A 259 -4.35 -9.66 -10.14
C LEU A 259 -3.07 -10.46 -9.86
N ASN A 260 -2.76 -10.75 -8.61
CA ASN A 260 -1.55 -11.44 -8.17
C ASN A 260 -0.26 -10.72 -8.61
N ILE A 261 -0.22 -9.40 -8.51
CA ILE A 261 0.98 -8.63 -8.84
C ILE A 261 2.13 -9.06 -7.92
N HIS A 262 3.32 -9.25 -8.49
CA HIS A 262 4.52 -9.88 -7.92
C HIS A 262 4.39 -11.38 -7.56
N ARG A 263 3.21 -11.98 -7.85
CA ARG A 263 2.90 -13.37 -7.52
C ARG A 263 2.23 -14.07 -8.71
N GLY A 264 2.87 -13.97 -9.89
CA GLY A 264 2.41 -14.51 -11.18
C GLY A 264 2.10 -13.44 -12.23
N ASP A 265 2.07 -12.15 -11.88
CA ASP A 265 1.92 -11.03 -12.80
C ASP A 265 2.72 -9.81 -12.30
N ARG A 266 2.89 -8.78 -13.15
CA ARG A 266 3.53 -7.49 -12.81
C ARG A 266 3.02 -6.39 -13.73
N PHE A 267 3.22 -5.14 -13.35
CA PHE A 267 2.97 -4.03 -14.27
C PHE A 267 3.99 -4.06 -15.41
N LYS A 268 3.51 -3.81 -16.61
CA LYS A 268 4.34 -3.78 -17.83
C LYS A 268 4.53 -2.37 -18.33
N THR A 269 3.42 -1.70 -18.62
CA THR A 269 3.41 -0.33 -19.14
C THR A 269 2.24 0.44 -18.54
N LEU A 270 2.40 1.76 -18.45
CA LEU A 270 1.32 2.66 -18.08
C LEU A 270 1.22 3.86 -19.04
N VAL A 271 0.04 4.47 -19.04
CA VAL A 271 -0.24 5.76 -19.67
C VAL A 271 -1.08 6.57 -18.67
N ALA A 272 -0.71 7.81 -18.42
CA ALA A 272 -1.46 8.69 -17.53
C ALA A 272 -1.92 9.96 -18.27
N MET A 273 -3.08 10.48 -17.82
CA MET A 273 -3.67 11.73 -18.34
C MET A 273 -4.32 12.48 -17.19
N ASP A 274 -4.17 13.79 -17.19
CA ASP A 274 -4.81 14.68 -16.21
C ASP A 274 -5.68 15.75 -16.88
N THR A 275 -6.62 16.30 -16.10
CA THR A 275 -7.37 17.50 -16.48
C THR A 275 -6.54 18.76 -16.22
N LYS A 276 -7.05 19.91 -16.62
CA LYS A 276 -6.50 21.18 -16.15
C LYS A 276 -6.76 21.38 -14.65
N ALA A 277 -5.87 22.09 -13.94
CA ALA A 277 -6.07 22.51 -12.57
C ALA A 277 -7.05 23.72 -12.53
N VAL A 278 -8.16 23.56 -11.81
CA VAL A 278 -9.18 24.61 -11.62
C VAL A 278 -9.49 24.80 -10.15
N ASN A 279 -9.85 23.70 -9.45
CA ASN A 279 -10.28 23.76 -8.05
C ASN A 279 -9.11 24.03 -7.08
N GLY A 280 -7.90 23.51 -7.35
CA GLY A 280 -6.72 23.85 -6.57
C GLY A 280 -6.44 25.35 -6.51
N PRO A 281 -6.24 26.02 -7.65
CA PRO A 281 -6.07 27.47 -7.72
C PRO A 281 -7.24 28.28 -7.12
N GLN A 282 -8.48 27.79 -7.25
CA GLN A 282 -9.65 28.43 -6.67
C GLN A 282 -9.65 28.32 -5.15
N GLY A 283 -9.32 27.13 -4.60
CA GLY A 283 -9.23 26.92 -3.15
C GLY A 283 -8.22 27.83 -2.48
N VAL A 284 -7.05 28.06 -3.11
CA VAL A 284 -6.07 29.04 -2.60
C VAL A 284 -6.65 30.46 -2.52
N LYS A 285 -7.48 30.87 -3.49
CA LYS A 285 -8.14 32.16 -3.46
C LYS A 285 -9.24 32.27 -2.40
N ASP A 286 -9.95 31.17 -2.18
CA ASP A 286 -11.05 31.12 -1.22
C ASP A 286 -10.55 31.09 0.23
N TYR A 287 -9.33 30.53 0.45
CA TYR A 287 -8.69 30.39 1.77
C TYR A 287 -7.29 31.05 1.83
N PRO A 288 -7.14 32.32 1.46
CA PRO A 288 -5.82 32.97 1.31
C PRO A 288 -5.05 33.13 2.63
N GLN A 289 -5.73 33.08 3.77
CA GLN A 289 -5.12 33.34 5.09
C GLN A 289 -4.14 32.24 5.50
N ASP A 290 -4.40 30.99 5.05
CA ASP A 290 -3.65 29.81 5.43
C ASP A 290 -2.71 29.33 4.32
N LEU A 291 -2.79 29.93 3.12
CA LEU A 291 -2.15 29.47 1.90
C LEU A 291 -1.40 30.60 1.15
N THR A 292 -0.93 31.60 1.85
CA THR A 292 -0.32 32.82 1.27
C THR A 292 0.91 32.58 0.41
N ASP A 293 1.60 31.46 0.59
CA ASP A 293 2.78 31.05 -0.17
C ASP A 293 2.45 30.14 -1.36
N LEU A 294 1.16 29.88 -1.64
CA LEU A 294 0.71 28.97 -2.68
C LEU A 294 0.10 29.69 -3.92
N ASP A 295 0.54 30.87 -4.26
CA ASP A 295 0.01 31.70 -5.35
C ASP A 295 0.44 31.26 -6.75
N ALA A 296 1.47 30.42 -6.89
CA ALA A 296 1.96 29.94 -8.16
C ALA A 296 1.00 28.91 -8.80
N PRO A 297 1.07 28.64 -10.14
CA PRO A 297 0.20 27.70 -10.81
C PRO A 297 0.39 26.25 -10.28
N PHE A 298 -0.72 25.52 -10.19
CA PHE A 298 -0.71 24.10 -9.86
C PHE A 298 -0.22 23.27 -11.07
N ARG A 299 0.71 22.36 -10.86
CA ARG A 299 1.16 21.39 -11.86
C ARG A 299 0.18 20.22 -11.98
N SER A 300 -0.38 19.76 -10.86
CA SER A 300 -1.37 18.69 -10.85
C SER A 300 -2.70 19.18 -11.40
N GLY A 301 -3.29 18.44 -12.34
CA GLY A 301 -4.69 18.59 -12.71
C GLY A 301 -5.62 18.23 -11.53
N ASP A 302 -6.90 18.57 -11.64
CA ASP A 302 -7.89 18.24 -10.60
C ASP A 302 -8.18 16.73 -10.59
N HIS A 303 -8.20 16.09 -11.75
CA HIS A 303 -8.47 14.66 -11.91
C HIS A 303 -7.38 13.99 -12.76
N THR A 304 -6.90 12.84 -12.31
CA THR A 304 -5.93 12.01 -13.05
C THR A 304 -6.53 10.63 -13.31
N THR A 305 -6.30 10.11 -14.52
CA THR A 305 -6.61 8.72 -14.89
C THR A 305 -5.33 8.05 -15.39
N THR A 306 -4.99 6.90 -14.85
CA THR A 306 -3.86 6.06 -15.26
C THR A 306 -4.36 4.70 -15.71
N LEU A 307 -3.96 4.26 -16.90
CA LEU A 307 -4.18 2.92 -17.42
C LEU A 307 -2.89 2.14 -17.35
N ILE A 308 -2.93 0.95 -16.73
CA ILE A 308 -1.77 0.08 -16.59
C ILE A 308 -2.06 -1.23 -17.29
N ARG A 309 -1.13 -1.71 -18.10
CA ARG A 309 -1.15 -3.04 -18.68
C ARG A 309 -0.19 -3.95 -17.93
N THR A 310 -0.65 -5.14 -17.54
CA THR A 310 0.19 -6.14 -16.90
C THR A 310 0.93 -7.02 -17.90
N GLU A 311 1.92 -7.77 -17.43
CA GLU A 311 2.67 -8.73 -18.28
C GLU A 311 1.77 -9.84 -18.83
N GLN A 312 0.77 -10.28 -18.05
CA GLN A 312 -0.24 -11.26 -18.48
C GLN A 312 -1.36 -10.64 -19.36
N GLY A 313 -1.27 -9.34 -19.71
CA GLY A 313 -2.18 -8.66 -20.62
C GLY A 313 -3.49 -8.15 -20.00
N LYS A 314 -3.61 -8.16 -18.68
CA LYS A 314 -4.74 -7.55 -17.97
C LYS A 314 -4.61 -6.04 -17.93
N VAL A 315 -5.72 -5.34 -17.68
CA VAL A 315 -5.75 -3.88 -17.62
C VAL A 315 -6.26 -3.41 -16.26
N ILE A 316 -5.57 -2.42 -15.69
CA ILE A 316 -5.95 -1.72 -14.47
C ILE A 316 -6.26 -0.26 -14.83
N GLU A 317 -7.38 0.27 -14.38
CA GLU A 317 -7.69 1.70 -14.43
C GLU A 317 -7.61 2.28 -13.02
N ILE A 318 -6.79 3.31 -12.83
CA ILE A 318 -6.66 4.02 -11.55
C ILE A 318 -7.04 5.48 -11.75
N GLN A 319 -7.88 6.00 -10.84
CA GLN A 319 -8.32 7.40 -10.84
C GLN A 319 -8.00 8.07 -9.51
N HIS A 320 -7.58 9.32 -9.58
CA HIS A 320 -7.35 10.16 -8.41
C HIS A 320 -7.99 11.54 -8.60
N ASP A 321 -8.82 11.95 -7.66
CA ASP A 321 -9.37 13.31 -7.59
C ASP A 321 -9.82 13.63 -6.16
N VAL A 322 -9.13 14.55 -5.53
CA VAL A 322 -9.47 15.05 -4.19
C VAL A 322 -9.84 16.54 -4.22
N MET A 323 -9.94 17.11 -5.44
CA MET A 323 -10.15 18.51 -5.69
C MET A 323 -11.59 18.84 -6.07
N THR A 324 -12.27 17.96 -6.82
CA THR A 324 -13.63 18.25 -7.28
C THR A 324 -14.67 17.82 -6.25
N PRO A 325 -15.81 18.51 -6.14
CA PRO A 325 -16.92 18.09 -5.29
C PRO A 325 -17.51 16.77 -5.76
N GLN A 326 -17.25 15.71 -5.01
CA GLN A 326 -17.79 14.37 -5.27
C GLN A 326 -17.83 13.54 -3.99
N PRO A 327 -18.75 12.55 -3.88
CA PRO A 327 -18.80 11.63 -2.76
C PRO A 327 -17.58 10.71 -2.76
N TYR A 328 -17.24 10.19 -1.58
CA TYR A 328 -16.17 9.22 -1.41
C TYR A 328 -16.37 7.98 -2.28
N ASN A 329 -15.35 7.61 -3.06
CA ASN A 329 -15.38 6.49 -3.98
C ASN A 329 -13.97 5.96 -4.23
N ARG A 330 -13.73 4.66 -3.93
CA ARG A 330 -12.48 3.96 -4.26
C ARG A 330 -12.62 3.07 -5.49
N ARG A 331 -13.75 3.10 -6.18
CA ARG A 331 -14.11 2.18 -7.27
C ARG A 331 -14.15 0.74 -6.77
N TYR A 332 -13.07 0.03 -6.78
CA TYR A 332 -12.92 -1.39 -6.51
C TYR A 332 -13.90 -2.23 -7.31
N GLN A 333 -13.57 -2.36 -8.57
CA GLN A 333 -14.36 -3.11 -9.54
C GLN A 333 -13.47 -4.16 -10.21
N LEU A 334 -14.02 -5.33 -10.50
CA LEU A 334 -13.39 -6.34 -11.33
C LEU A 334 -14.33 -6.89 -12.37
N SER A 335 -13.79 -7.19 -13.57
CA SER A 335 -14.47 -7.89 -14.65
C SER A 335 -13.68 -9.16 -14.98
N GLY A 336 -14.30 -10.31 -14.77
CA GLY A 336 -13.74 -11.62 -15.08
C GLY A 336 -14.58 -12.36 -16.14
N THR A 337 -14.07 -13.49 -16.61
CA THR A 337 -14.74 -14.31 -17.64
C THR A 337 -16.01 -14.99 -17.14
N LYS A 338 -16.22 -15.07 -15.83
CA LYS A 338 -17.37 -15.74 -15.19
C LYS A 338 -18.19 -14.84 -14.27
N GLY A 339 -17.71 -13.64 -13.95
CA GLY A 339 -18.41 -12.78 -13.01
C GLY A 339 -17.83 -11.40 -12.90
N PHE A 340 -18.55 -10.56 -12.18
CA PHE A 340 -18.27 -9.16 -11.96
C PHE A 340 -18.48 -8.82 -10.48
N ALA A 341 -17.64 -7.93 -9.93
CA ALA A 341 -17.82 -7.35 -8.61
C ALA A 341 -17.65 -5.84 -8.67
N ASN A 342 -18.40 -5.13 -7.85
CA ASN A 342 -18.33 -3.68 -7.72
C ASN A 342 -18.67 -3.26 -6.30
N LYS A 343 -17.91 -2.30 -5.75
CA LYS A 343 -18.17 -1.74 -4.44
C LYS A 343 -18.89 -0.39 -4.49
N TYR A 344 -18.48 0.49 -5.37
CA TYR A 344 -18.95 1.87 -5.42
C TYR A 344 -19.61 2.22 -6.75
N PRO A 345 -20.74 2.94 -6.78
CA PRO A 345 -21.55 3.41 -5.63
C PRO A 345 -22.46 2.33 -5.03
N ILE A 346 -22.56 1.17 -5.67
CA ILE A 346 -23.43 0.06 -5.25
C ILE A 346 -22.56 -1.18 -5.05
N GLU A 347 -22.54 -1.68 -3.83
CA GLU A 347 -21.87 -2.92 -3.48
C GLU A 347 -22.67 -4.12 -4.01
N GLY A 348 -22.02 -4.94 -4.85
CA GLY A 348 -22.70 -6.08 -5.46
C GLY A 348 -21.80 -6.98 -6.31
N TYR A 349 -22.34 -8.18 -6.52
CA TYR A 349 -21.77 -9.18 -7.44
C TYR A 349 -22.77 -9.50 -8.56
N ALA A 350 -22.25 -9.79 -9.75
CA ALA A 350 -23.04 -10.29 -10.89
C ALA A 350 -22.45 -11.64 -11.35
N LEU A 351 -23.15 -12.72 -10.99
CA LEU A 351 -22.86 -14.11 -11.33
C LEU A 351 -24.11 -14.75 -11.93
N SER A 352 -23.93 -15.64 -12.91
CA SER A 352 -25.07 -16.40 -13.44
C SER A 352 -25.54 -17.49 -12.47
N SER A 353 -26.76 -17.97 -12.68
CA SER A 353 -27.31 -19.11 -11.94
C SER A 353 -26.37 -20.33 -11.95
N GLN A 354 -25.67 -20.57 -13.06
CA GLN A 354 -24.74 -21.69 -13.17
C GLN A 354 -23.50 -21.46 -12.29
N GLN A 355 -22.89 -20.27 -12.29
CA GLN A 355 -21.77 -19.95 -11.40
C GLN A 355 -22.15 -20.07 -9.92
N MET A 356 -23.33 -19.63 -9.54
CA MET A 356 -23.81 -19.76 -8.15
C MET A 356 -23.99 -21.23 -7.74
N LYS A 357 -24.48 -22.09 -8.66
CA LYS A 357 -24.58 -23.53 -8.44
C LYS A 357 -23.19 -24.20 -8.36
N ASP A 358 -22.28 -23.82 -9.25
CA ASP A 358 -20.89 -24.32 -9.26
C ASP A 358 -20.13 -23.90 -7.99
N ALA A 359 -20.43 -22.72 -7.46
CA ALA A 359 -19.94 -22.23 -6.18
C ALA A 359 -20.52 -22.97 -4.98
N GLY A 360 -21.57 -23.79 -5.17
CA GLY A 360 -22.21 -24.56 -4.10
C GLY A 360 -22.94 -23.71 -3.05
N VAL A 361 -23.46 -22.52 -3.45
CA VAL A 361 -24.21 -21.67 -2.52
C VAL A 361 -25.54 -22.32 -2.18
N GLU A 362 -25.76 -22.57 -0.89
CA GLU A 362 -26.94 -23.24 -0.35
C GLU A 362 -27.92 -22.26 0.31
N ASN A 363 -29.12 -22.75 0.61
CA ASN A 363 -30.17 -22.05 1.36
C ASN A 363 -30.79 -20.82 0.69
N VAL A 364 -30.50 -20.56 -0.57
CA VAL A 364 -31.11 -19.48 -1.37
C VAL A 364 -31.47 -20.00 -2.76
N THR A 365 -32.48 -19.37 -3.39
CA THR A 365 -32.81 -19.60 -4.78
C THR A 365 -31.71 -19.01 -5.68
N THR A 366 -31.12 -19.82 -6.54
CA THR A 366 -30.12 -19.37 -7.52
C THR A 366 -30.67 -19.30 -8.95
N ASP A 367 -31.95 -19.56 -9.15
CA ASP A 367 -32.59 -19.50 -10.46
C ASP A 367 -32.77 -18.04 -10.94
N ASN A 368 -32.75 -17.86 -12.25
CA ASN A 368 -32.92 -16.57 -12.92
C ASN A 368 -31.83 -15.51 -12.62
N LEU A 369 -30.68 -15.88 -12.08
CA LEU A 369 -29.54 -15.00 -11.98
C LEU A 369 -28.80 -14.91 -13.31
N SER A 370 -28.38 -13.73 -13.67
CA SER A 370 -27.60 -13.47 -14.88
C SER A 370 -26.39 -12.59 -14.57
N GLY A 371 -25.31 -12.74 -15.33
CA GLY A 371 -24.18 -11.83 -15.24
C GLY A 371 -24.47 -10.41 -15.75
N HIS A 372 -25.70 -10.13 -16.20
CA HIS A 372 -26.13 -8.83 -16.71
C HIS A 372 -26.62 -7.89 -15.59
N GLU A 373 -27.03 -8.42 -14.44
CA GLU A 373 -27.60 -7.67 -13.33
C GLU A 373 -26.91 -8.05 -12.02
N PHE A 374 -26.82 -7.10 -11.09
CA PHE A 374 -26.40 -7.44 -9.73
C PHE A 374 -27.40 -8.41 -9.10
N MET A 375 -26.88 -9.41 -8.40
CA MET A 375 -27.71 -10.35 -7.68
C MET A 375 -28.51 -9.66 -6.57
N PRO A 376 -29.73 -10.14 -6.25
CA PRO A 376 -30.49 -9.64 -5.12
C PRO A 376 -29.74 -9.83 -3.79
N ARG A 377 -30.10 -9.03 -2.78
CA ARG A 377 -29.39 -8.97 -1.49
C ARG A 377 -29.32 -10.33 -0.77
N GLU A 378 -30.35 -11.15 -0.84
CA GLU A 378 -30.37 -12.47 -0.22
C GLU A 378 -29.27 -13.39 -0.78
N GLN A 379 -29.11 -13.42 -2.11
CA GLN A 379 -28.07 -14.19 -2.78
C GLN A 379 -26.67 -13.62 -2.52
N PHE A 380 -26.57 -12.30 -2.47
CA PHE A 380 -25.33 -11.62 -2.10
C PHE A 380 -24.88 -12.01 -0.69
N ASP A 381 -25.77 -11.92 0.30
CA ASP A 381 -25.45 -12.23 1.70
C ASP A 381 -25.05 -13.71 1.88
N ALA A 382 -25.77 -14.62 1.20
CA ALA A 382 -25.41 -16.06 1.22
C ALA A 382 -24.05 -16.32 0.59
N LEU A 383 -23.73 -15.66 -0.52
CA LEU A 383 -22.41 -15.77 -1.17
C LEU A 383 -21.29 -15.24 -0.27
N VAL A 384 -21.49 -14.07 0.32
CA VAL A 384 -20.53 -13.47 1.27
C VAL A 384 -20.33 -14.38 2.47
N GLN A 385 -21.41 -14.92 3.05
CA GLN A 385 -21.29 -15.83 4.19
C GLN A 385 -20.49 -17.08 3.87
N GLN A 386 -20.67 -17.67 2.68
CA GLN A 386 -19.95 -18.87 2.26
C GLN A 386 -18.48 -18.63 1.94
N TYR A 387 -18.17 -17.45 1.39
CA TYR A 387 -16.83 -17.07 0.98
C TYR A 387 -16.25 -15.93 1.82
N GLU A 388 -16.70 -15.80 3.07
CA GLU A 388 -16.11 -14.85 3.99
C GLU A 388 -14.61 -15.10 4.12
N SER A 389 -13.82 -14.05 4.02
CA SER A 389 -12.36 -14.13 4.18
C SER A 389 -12.01 -14.73 5.54
N PRO A 390 -11.05 -15.68 5.62
CA PRO A 390 -10.60 -16.23 6.90
C PRO A 390 -10.14 -15.16 7.89
N ILE A 391 -9.58 -14.05 7.40
CA ILE A 391 -9.20 -12.90 8.23
C ILE A 391 -10.44 -12.19 8.76
N ALA A 392 -11.44 -11.94 7.90
CA ALA A 392 -12.70 -11.33 8.31
C ALA A 392 -13.41 -12.21 9.36
N THR A 393 -13.58 -13.50 9.10
CA THR A 393 -14.17 -14.46 10.05
C THR A 393 -13.50 -14.41 11.42
N LYS A 394 -12.17 -14.32 11.45
CA LYS A 394 -11.39 -14.34 12.68
C LYS A 394 -11.44 -13.02 13.46
N TYR A 395 -11.38 -11.88 12.77
CA TYR A 395 -11.07 -10.59 13.39
C TYR A 395 -12.14 -9.51 13.26
N GLN A 396 -13.20 -9.69 12.41
CA GLN A 396 -14.14 -8.60 12.13
C GLN A 396 -14.86 -8.05 13.38
N LYS A 397 -15.18 -8.90 14.35
CA LYS A 397 -15.88 -8.46 15.55
C LYS A 397 -15.02 -7.47 16.34
N ILE A 398 -13.81 -7.85 16.73
CA ILE A 398 -12.91 -6.98 17.48
C ILE A 398 -12.50 -5.76 16.65
N ALA A 399 -12.32 -5.92 15.34
CA ALA A 399 -11.95 -4.81 14.47
C ALA A 399 -13.05 -3.73 14.40
N ARG A 400 -14.34 -4.13 14.40
CA ARG A 400 -15.44 -3.18 14.45
C ARG A 400 -15.57 -2.51 15.82
N GLU A 401 -15.23 -3.19 16.90
CA GLU A 401 -15.23 -2.65 18.28
C GLU A 401 -14.08 -1.65 18.49
N VAL A 402 -12.87 -1.96 18.03
CA VAL A 402 -11.70 -1.09 18.16
C VAL A 402 -11.76 0.08 17.16
N GLY A 403 -12.20 -0.18 15.92
CA GLY A 403 -12.44 0.85 14.92
C GLY A 403 -11.25 1.12 14.01
N GLY A 404 -11.19 2.37 13.48
CA GLY A 404 -10.29 2.77 12.39
C GLY A 404 -10.86 2.40 11.02
N HIS A 405 -11.49 3.39 10.35
CA HIS A 405 -12.16 3.21 9.04
C HIS A 405 -13.07 1.97 8.96
N GLY A 406 -13.92 1.76 9.98
CA GLY A 406 -14.82 0.60 10.03
C GLY A 406 -14.13 -0.71 10.44
N GLY A 407 -12.88 -0.67 10.90
CA GLY A 407 -12.09 -1.82 11.38
C GLY A 407 -10.93 -2.22 10.48
N MET A 408 -10.84 -1.70 9.24
CA MET A 408 -9.78 -2.10 8.32
C MET A 408 -8.38 -1.67 8.79
N ASP A 409 -8.24 -0.52 9.47
CA ASP A 409 -6.97 -0.08 10.05
C ASP A 409 -6.47 -1.09 11.09
N PHE A 410 -7.38 -1.50 11.99
CA PHE A 410 -7.03 -2.45 13.04
C PHE A 410 -6.65 -3.82 12.48
N ILE A 411 -7.37 -4.33 11.46
CA ILE A 411 -7.03 -5.62 10.83
C ILE A 411 -5.66 -5.56 10.17
N MET A 412 -5.36 -4.49 9.45
CA MET A 412 -4.04 -4.27 8.83
C MET A 412 -2.91 -4.33 9.85
N GLU A 413 -3.04 -3.56 10.92
CA GLU A 413 -2.06 -3.51 12.01
C GLU A 413 -1.94 -4.85 12.73
N LEU A 414 -3.07 -5.52 13.00
CA LEU A 414 -3.09 -6.84 13.62
C LEU A 414 -2.43 -7.90 12.74
N ARG A 415 -2.61 -7.85 11.42
CA ARG A 415 -1.93 -8.75 10.49
C ARG A 415 -0.42 -8.53 10.44
N LEU A 416 0.04 -7.28 10.48
CA LEU A 416 1.46 -6.98 10.63
C LEU A 416 2.04 -7.61 11.91
N VAL A 417 1.38 -7.38 13.05
CA VAL A 417 1.81 -7.95 14.33
C VAL A 417 1.78 -9.49 14.28
N TYR A 418 0.72 -10.08 13.74
CA TYR A 418 0.60 -11.52 13.59
C TYR A 418 1.73 -12.13 12.75
N CYS A 419 2.04 -11.55 11.60
CA CYS A 419 3.14 -12.05 10.76
C CYS A 419 4.50 -11.95 11.46
N LEU A 420 4.77 -10.85 12.17
CA LEU A 420 6.00 -10.70 12.95
C LEU A 420 6.07 -11.68 14.14
N GLN A 421 4.96 -11.90 14.84
CA GLN A 421 4.91 -12.82 15.98
C GLN A 421 5.18 -14.27 15.56
N HIS A 422 4.76 -14.64 14.36
CA HIS A 422 4.91 -16.01 13.85
C HIS A 422 6.06 -16.18 12.85
N GLY A 423 6.82 -15.13 12.56
CA GLY A 423 7.93 -15.19 11.58
C GLY A 423 7.48 -15.45 10.14
N LEU A 424 6.26 -15.06 9.79
CA LEU A 424 5.63 -15.31 8.49
C LEU A 424 5.94 -14.19 7.50
N PRO A 425 5.81 -14.47 6.18
CA PRO A 425 5.80 -13.43 5.18
C PRO A 425 4.67 -12.43 5.44
N LEU A 426 4.92 -11.15 5.15
CA LEU A 426 3.87 -10.13 5.23
C LEU A 426 2.84 -10.30 4.10
N ASP A 427 1.61 -9.87 4.35
CA ASP A 427 0.56 -9.79 3.33
C ASP A 427 0.86 -8.72 2.28
N ILE A 428 1.57 -7.67 2.67
CA ILE A 428 2.01 -6.56 1.83
C ILE A 428 3.51 -6.40 2.06
N ASP A 429 4.32 -6.64 1.05
CA ASP A 429 5.77 -6.56 1.15
C ASP A 429 6.35 -5.26 0.55
N VAL A 430 7.66 -5.14 0.53
CA VAL A 430 8.35 -3.95 0.02
C VAL A 430 8.16 -3.75 -1.49
N TYR A 431 7.94 -4.83 -2.24
CA TYR A 431 7.69 -4.72 -3.69
C TYR A 431 6.29 -4.19 -3.96
N ASP A 432 5.27 -4.60 -3.18
CA ASP A 432 3.94 -4.01 -3.22
C ASP A 432 4.00 -2.50 -2.94
N ALA A 433 4.73 -2.11 -1.90
CA ALA A 433 4.93 -0.69 -1.56
C ALA A 433 5.54 0.10 -2.73
N ALA A 434 6.59 -0.43 -3.36
CA ALA A 434 7.27 0.23 -4.47
C ALA A 434 6.39 0.30 -5.73
N GLU A 435 5.76 -0.81 -6.12
CA GLU A 435 4.89 -0.88 -7.30
C GLU A 435 3.69 0.06 -7.19
N TRP A 436 3.09 0.15 -5.98
CA TRP A 436 1.93 1.03 -5.81
C TRP A 436 2.30 2.51 -5.73
N CYS A 437 3.48 2.83 -5.20
CA CYS A 437 3.95 4.22 -5.11
C CYS A 437 4.56 4.74 -6.42
N CYS A 438 5.06 3.88 -7.32
CA CYS A 438 5.75 4.32 -8.54
C CYS A 438 4.85 5.10 -9.52
N LEU A 439 3.51 4.98 -9.41
CA LEU A 439 2.57 5.63 -10.30
C LEU A 439 2.68 7.15 -10.27
N THR A 440 3.02 7.73 -9.13
CA THR A 440 3.19 9.19 -9.00
C THR A 440 4.22 9.71 -10.00
N GLU A 441 5.42 9.16 -9.98
CA GLU A 441 6.51 9.66 -10.83
C GLU A 441 6.40 9.15 -12.27
N LEU A 442 6.05 7.87 -12.47
CA LEU A 442 5.87 7.32 -13.82
C LEU A 442 4.66 7.93 -14.53
N GLY A 443 3.58 8.25 -13.80
CA GLY A 443 2.43 8.96 -14.35
C GLY A 443 2.80 10.39 -14.77
N ALA A 444 3.56 11.11 -13.94
CA ALA A 444 4.08 12.42 -14.30
C ALA A 444 4.96 12.36 -15.55
N LEU A 445 5.86 11.36 -15.63
CA LEU A 445 6.71 11.14 -16.80
C LEU A 445 5.89 10.90 -18.09
N SER A 446 4.82 10.11 -18.02
CA SER A 446 3.89 9.91 -19.14
C SER A 446 3.28 11.22 -19.61
N MET A 447 2.69 12.00 -18.68
CA MET A 447 2.00 13.24 -18.99
C MET A 447 2.94 14.35 -19.48
N ASP A 448 4.13 14.46 -18.92
CA ASP A 448 5.14 15.45 -19.35
C ASP A 448 5.70 15.14 -20.76
N HIS A 449 5.50 13.91 -21.23
CA HIS A 449 5.84 13.47 -22.58
C HIS A 449 4.61 13.19 -23.44
N ASN A 450 3.58 14.02 -23.30
CA ASN A 450 2.39 14.01 -24.14
C ASN A 450 1.58 12.70 -24.04
N ASN A 451 1.43 12.20 -22.82
CA ASN A 451 0.75 10.94 -22.49
C ASN A 451 1.39 9.72 -23.14
N ALA A 452 2.71 9.72 -23.24
CA ALA A 452 3.44 8.60 -23.80
C ALA A 452 3.32 7.35 -22.92
N SER A 453 3.41 6.18 -23.55
CA SER A 453 3.55 4.91 -22.85
C SER A 453 4.88 4.90 -22.06
N VAL A 454 4.83 4.49 -20.79
CA VAL A 454 5.99 4.32 -19.91
C VAL A 454 6.09 2.87 -19.50
N GLN A 455 7.24 2.25 -19.69
CA GLN A 455 7.52 0.91 -19.17
C GLN A 455 7.80 1.00 -17.70
N VAL A 456 7.06 0.20 -16.90
CA VAL A 456 7.27 0.11 -15.45
C VAL A 456 8.47 -0.79 -15.19
N PRO A 457 9.45 -0.37 -14.34
CA PRO A 457 10.58 -1.22 -13.99
C PRO A 457 10.11 -2.45 -13.21
N ASP A 458 10.85 -3.55 -13.34
CA ASP A 458 10.54 -4.76 -12.57
C ASP A 458 11.18 -4.66 -11.17
N PHE A 459 10.38 -4.29 -10.18
CA PHE A 459 10.83 -4.12 -8.80
C PHE A 459 11.33 -5.43 -8.18
N THR A 460 10.84 -6.59 -8.63
CA THR A 460 11.30 -7.89 -8.17
C THR A 460 12.58 -8.38 -8.86
N ARG A 461 13.05 -7.66 -9.90
CA ARG A 461 14.24 -8.05 -10.68
C ARG A 461 14.18 -9.48 -11.22
N GLY A 462 13.00 -9.87 -11.78
CA GLY A 462 12.76 -11.16 -12.43
C GLY A 462 12.09 -12.22 -11.56
N HIS A 463 11.82 -11.97 -10.28
CA HIS A 463 11.25 -12.95 -9.34
C HIS A 463 9.70 -12.92 -9.27
N TRP A 464 9.02 -12.02 -10.01
CA TRP A 464 7.57 -11.82 -9.97
C TRP A 464 6.73 -13.06 -10.30
N ASN A 465 7.29 -14.06 -10.95
CA ASN A 465 6.63 -15.31 -11.38
C ASN A 465 7.09 -16.55 -10.59
N GLU A 466 7.82 -16.38 -9.49
CA GLU A 466 8.22 -17.51 -8.62
C GLU A 466 7.07 -18.01 -7.73
N GLN A 467 6.08 -17.15 -7.50
CA GLN A 467 4.82 -17.51 -6.88
C GLN A 467 3.70 -17.38 -7.92
N ASP A 468 2.67 -18.20 -7.82
CA ASP A 468 1.59 -18.26 -8.80
C ASP A 468 0.29 -17.55 -8.34
N SER A 469 0.23 -17.16 -7.06
CA SER A 469 -0.92 -16.41 -6.52
C SER A 469 -0.61 -15.77 -5.17
N PHE A 470 -1.32 -14.68 -4.89
CA PHE A 470 -1.37 -14.07 -3.57
C PHE A 470 -2.08 -15.00 -2.57
N ARG A 471 -1.52 -15.13 -1.37
CA ARG A 471 -2.12 -15.88 -0.26
C ARG A 471 -1.78 -15.20 1.07
N TYR A 472 -2.76 -15.11 1.95
CA TYR A 472 -2.49 -14.76 3.33
C TYR A 472 -1.73 -15.90 4.01
N ALA A 473 -0.66 -15.57 4.71
CA ALA A 473 0.10 -16.54 5.49
C ALA A 473 -0.56 -16.77 6.86
N PHE A 474 -0.63 -18.03 7.27
CA PHE A 474 -1.12 -18.44 8.59
C PHE A 474 -0.15 -19.43 9.23
N ALA A 475 0.04 -19.28 10.55
CA ALA A 475 0.70 -20.30 11.37
C ALA A 475 -0.20 -21.55 11.51
N SER A 476 0.38 -22.66 11.87
CA SER A 476 -0.41 -23.83 12.28
C SER A 476 -1.21 -23.51 13.54
N ALA A 477 -2.33 -24.19 13.77
CA ALA A 477 -3.15 -23.97 14.96
C ALA A 477 -2.38 -24.20 16.27
N GLU A 478 -1.39 -25.08 16.27
CA GLU A 478 -0.53 -25.35 17.42
C GLU A 478 0.45 -24.19 17.67
N GLU A 479 1.13 -23.71 16.64
CA GLU A 479 2.03 -22.54 16.73
C GLU A 479 1.27 -21.30 17.13
N GLU A 480 0.09 -21.07 16.54
CA GLU A 480 -0.77 -19.94 16.89
C GLU A 480 -1.17 -19.97 18.38
N ALA A 481 -1.65 -21.13 18.87
CA ALA A 481 -2.04 -21.27 20.26
C ALA A 481 -0.86 -21.04 21.25
N ALA A 482 0.34 -21.48 20.87
CA ALA A 482 1.54 -21.29 21.69
C ALA A 482 1.91 -19.79 21.76
N VAL A 483 1.97 -19.08 20.63
CA VAL A 483 2.29 -17.65 20.58
C VAL A 483 1.20 -16.82 21.27
N ASP A 484 -0.07 -17.13 21.03
CA ASP A 484 -1.19 -16.45 21.71
C ASP A 484 -1.12 -16.58 23.23
N SER A 485 -0.74 -17.77 23.73
CA SER A 485 -0.55 -17.99 25.17
C SER A 485 0.57 -17.12 25.74
N ILE A 486 1.73 -17.10 25.09
CA ILE A 486 2.88 -16.27 25.49
C ILE A 486 2.49 -14.79 25.45
N SER A 487 1.93 -14.33 24.36
CA SER A 487 1.52 -12.94 24.12
C SER A 487 0.51 -12.44 25.16
N LYS A 488 -0.47 -13.28 25.49
CA LYS A 488 -1.49 -12.96 26.50
C LYS A 488 -0.90 -12.89 27.90
N GLN A 489 -0.09 -13.88 28.31
CA GLN A 489 0.55 -13.90 29.62
C GLN A 489 1.49 -12.70 29.78
N TYR A 490 2.31 -12.40 28.78
CA TYR A 490 3.18 -11.23 28.76
C TYR A 490 2.38 -9.94 28.96
N THR A 491 1.31 -9.75 28.18
CA THR A 491 0.50 -8.52 28.26
C THR A 491 -0.18 -8.35 29.62
N LEU A 492 -0.69 -9.44 30.22
CA LEU A 492 -1.29 -9.40 31.53
C LEU A 492 -0.25 -9.04 32.62
N THR A 493 0.93 -9.64 32.58
CA THR A 493 2.03 -9.33 33.52
C THR A 493 2.54 -7.91 33.31
N LEU A 494 2.67 -7.46 32.05
CA LEU A 494 3.06 -6.08 31.76
C LEU A 494 2.12 -5.05 32.39
N LYS A 495 0.82 -5.30 32.34
CA LYS A 495 -0.22 -4.43 32.93
C LYS A 495 -0.24 -4.50 34.47
N ALA A 496 -0.05 -5.67 35.04
CA ALA A 496 -0.18 -5.88 36.48
C ALA A 496 1.10 -5.56 37.25
N GLU A 497 2.28 -5.90 36.74
CA GLU A 497 3.55 -5.93 37.45
C GLU A 497 4.65 -5.10 36.78
N GLY A 498 4.39 -4.63 35.56
CA GLY A 498 5.30 -3.77 34.79
C GLY A 498 6.32 -4.51 33.93
N PRO A 499 7.20 -3.76 33.25
CA PRO A 499 8.05 -4.29 32.19
C PRO A 499 9.11 -5.29 32.67
N GLU A 500 9.72 -5.10 33.81
CA GLU A 500 10.77 -6.01 34.33
C GLU A 500 10.21 -7.42 34.62
N ALA A 501 9.02 -7.49 35.22
CA ALA A 501 8.34 -8.75 35.50
C ALA A 501 7.92 -9.45 34.18
N ALA A 502 7.37 -8.71 33.24
CA ALA A 502 6.97 -9.23 31.94
C ALA A 502 8.17 -9.79 31.12
N GLU A 503 9.31 -9.12 31.13
CA GLU A 503 10.53 -9.60 30.47
C GLU A 503 11.12 -10.83 31.19
N THR A 504 11.01 -10.91 32.50
CA THR A 504 11.44 -12.08 33.24
C THR A 504 10.56 -13.29 32.95
N LEU A 505 9.25 -13.09 32.90
CA LEU A 505 8.30 -14.13 32.48
C LEU A 505 8.56 -14.59 31.03
N LEU A 506 8.77 -13.66 30.10
CA LEU A 506 9.05 -14.00 28.70
C LEU A 506 10.27 -14.92 28.58
N LYS A 507 11.36 -14.63 29.30
CA LYS A 507 12.56 -15.48 29.29
C LYS A 507 12.28 -16.90 29.81
N GLN A 508 11.41 -17.05 30.79
CA GLN A 508 10.99 -18.36 31.30
C GLN A 508 10.15 -19.12 30.26
N LEU A 509 9.14 -18.46 29.66
CA LEU A 509 8.27 -19.08 28.66
C LEU A 509 8.99 -19.48 27.37
N LEU A 510 10.06 -18.80 27.00
CA LEU A 510 10.88 -19.15 25.83
C LEU A 510 11.96 -20.21 26.12
N ALA A 511 12.19 -20.56 27.39
CA ALA A 511 13.14 -21.60 27.81
C ALA A 511 12.49 -22.97 27.99
N GLU A 512 11.16 -23.02 28.08
CA GLU A 512 10.33 -24.25 28.12
C GLU A 512 10.03 -24.77 26.70
#